data_c6f2830b6e31902e1f8861c5c0b770e3
#
_entry.id   c6f2830b6e31902e1f8861c5c0b770e3
#
_cell.length_a   1.000
_cell.length_b   1.000
_cell.length_c   1.000
_cell.angle_alpha   90.00
_cell.angle_beta   90.00
_cell.angle_gamma   90.00
#
_symmetry.space_group_name_H-M   'P 1'
#
loop_
_entity.id
_entity.type
_entity.pdbx_description
1 polymer ?
#
loop_
_entity_poly.entity_id
_entity_poly.type
_entity_poly.pdbx_seq_one_letter_code
_entity_poly.pdbx_strand_id
1 'polypeptide(L)'
;MLSFKLELMKTIELKIPSFKRKECKIGIVHLGVGNFHRAHQALYINNYIEETDDKNWGICGINLRKEERENFSFLKERDGKYVLKTASSDGEIEFSEIHSIQKLIDWSEEKDE
;
A
#
# COMPACT_ATOMS: atom_id res chain seq x y z
N MET A 1 -24.84 8.73 19.57
CA MET A 1 -24.29 8.09 18.35
C MET A 1 -23.16 8.89 17.72
N LEU A 2 -23.36 10.19 17.47
CA LEU A 2 -22.31 11.03 16.89
C LEU A 2 -21.11 11.19 17.83
N SER A 3 -21.33 11.38 19.13
CA SER A 3 -20.26 11.51 20.14
C SER A 3 -19.44 10.21 20.29
N PHE A 4 -20.10 9.04 20.23
CA PHE A 4 -19.43 7.75 20.26
C PHE A 4 -18.53 7.56 19.04
N LYS A 5 -19.03 7.94 17.87
CA LYS A 5 -18.29 7.85 16.60
C LYS A 5 -17.07 8.78 16.62
N LEU A 6 -17.20 9.98 17.17
CA LEU A 6 -16.10 10.92 17.32
C LEU A 6 -15.03 10.43 18.32
N GLU A 7 -15.45 9.82 19.41
CA GLU A 7 -14.52 9.22 20.39
C GLU A 7 -13.76 8.04 19.78
N LEU A 8 -14.46 7.18 19.02
CA LEU A 8 -13.84 6.06 18.33
C LEU A 8 -12.80 6.53 17.34
N MET A 9 -13.11 7.59 16.58
CA MET A 9 -12.16 8.19 15.62
C MET A 9 -10.94 8.81 16.32
N LYS A 10 -11.10 9.34 17.54
CA LYS A 10 -9.99 9.91 18.30
C LYS A 10 -9.04 8.84 18.85
N THR A 11 -9.51 7.60 19.01
CA THR A 11 -8.68 6.50 19.51
C THR A 11 -7.97 5.74 18.42
N ILE A 12 -8.31 6.00 17.14
CA ILE A 12 -7.68 5.36 15.99
C ILE A 12 -6.52 6.25 15.53
N GLU A 13 -5.30 5.76 15.71
CA GLU A 13 -4.11 6.42 15.16
C GLU A 13 -3.77 5.83 13.82
N LEU A 14 -3.63 6.68 12.83
CA LEU A 14 -3.17 6.30 11.50
C LEU A 14 -1.70 6.70 11.37
N LYS A 15 -0.83 5.71 11.17
CA LYS A 15 0.58 5.97 10.90
C LYS A 15 0.75 6.32 9.43
N ILE A 16 1.18 7.54 9.18
CA ILE A 16 1.44 8.03 7.83
C ILE A 16 2.95 8.16 7.66
N PRO A 17 3.54 7.59 6.60
CA PRO A 17 4.97 7.71 6.37
C PRO A 17 5.41 9.15 6.21
N SER A 18 6.59 9.47 6.71
CA SER A 18 7.19 10.80 6.58
C SER A 18 8.06 10.96 5.34
N PHE A 19 8.47 9.86 4.70
CA PHE A 19 9.30 9.95 3.51
C PHE A 19 8.52 10.54 2.33
N LYS A 20 9.24 11.30 1.50
CA LYS A 20 8.64 11.93 0.32
C LYS A 20 8.51 10.92 -0.81
N ARG A 21 7.29 10.49 -1.05
CA ARG A 21 6.96 9.49 -2.07
C ARG A 21 7.48 9.85 -3.46
N LYS A 22 7.44 11.15 -3.81
CA LYS A 22 7.91 11.64 -5.11
C LYS A 22 9.40 11.45 -5.33
N GLU A 23 10.18 11.30 -4.27
CA GLU A 23 11.62 11.08 -4.36
C GLU A 23 11.98 9.61 -4.48
N CYS A 24 11.01 8.71 -4.33
CA CYS A 24 11.25 7.27 -4.43
C CYS A 24 11.50 6.84 -5.87
N LYS A 25 12.52 6.03 -6.04
CA LYS A 25 12.85 5.39 -7.32
C LYS A 25 12.33 3.96 -7.29
N ILE A 26 11.98 3.44 -8.44
CA ILE A 26 11.56 2.04 -8.55
C ILE A 26 12.78 1.14 -8.51
N GLY A 27 12.82 0.30 -7.48
CA GLY A 27 13.87 -0.70 -7.31
C GLY A 27 13.34 -2.12 -7.36
N ILE A 28 12.01 -2.28 -7.30
CA ILE A 28 11.35 -3.59 -7.29
C ILE A 28 10.23 -3.58 -8.32
N VAL A 29 10.18 -4.60 -9.16
CA VAL A 29 9.03 -4.88 -10.03
C VAL A 29 8.37 -6.13 -9.51
N HIS A 30 7.10 -6.04 -9.15
CA HIS A 30 6.35 -7.16 -8.59
C HIS A 30 5.17 -7.54 -9.49
N LEU A 31 5.09 -8.81 -9.84
CA LEU A 31 4.02 -9.35 -10.65
C LEU A 31 2.90 -9.87 -9.75
N GLY A 32 1.71 -9.28 -9.90
CA GLY A 32 0.57 -9.64 -9.07
C GLY A 32 0.52 -8.89 -7.75
N VAL A 33 -0.30 -7.86 -7.65
CA VAL A 33 -0.41 -7.01 -6.45
C VAL A 33 -1.68 -7.39 -5.69
N GLY A 34 -1.66 -8.57 -5.07
CA GLY A 34 -2.77 -9.06 -4.27
C GLY A 34 -2.67 -8.70 -2.80
N ASN A 35 -3.59 -9.25 -2.01
CA ASN A 35 -3.65 -8.97 -0.58
C ASN A 35 -2.39 -9.39 0.16
N PHE A 36 -1.80 -10.53 -0.22
CA PHE A 36 -0.58 -11.03 0.41
C PHE A 36 0.60 -10.07 0.20
N HIS A 37 0.80 -9.61 -1.03
CA HIS A 37 1.86 -8.66 -1.34
C HIS A 37 1.67 -7.36 -0.56
N ARG A 38 0.43 -6.82 -0.55
CA ARG A 38 0.13 -5.55 0.12
C ARG A 38 0.28 -5.63 1.63
N ALA A 39 0.02 -6.79 2.22
CA ALA A 39 0.15 -7.00 3.66
C ALA A 39 1.57 -7.35 4.11
N HIS A 40 2.44 -7.74 3.21
CA HIS A 40 3.79 -8.22 3.54
C HIS A 40 4.88 -7.41 2.86
N GLN A 41 5.21 -7.69 1.60
CA GLN A 41 6.34 -7.03 0.94
C GLN A 41 6.18 -5.51 0.90
N ALA A 42 5.01 -5.01 0.50
CA ALA A 42 4.79 -3.58 0.41
C ALA A 42 4.88 -2.91 1.78
N LEU A 43 4.40 -3.55 2.83
CA LEU A 43 4.53 -3.08 4.21
C LEU A 43 5.99 -3.03 4.65
N TYR A 44 6.76 -4.11 4.39
CA TYR A 44 8.15 -4.19 4.81
C TYR A 44 9.00 -3.14 4.10
N ILE A 45 8.79 -2.93 2.81
CA ILE A 45 9.49 -1.89 2.04
C ILE A 45 9.09 -0.50 2.54
N ASN A 46 7.82 -0.28 2.83
CA ASN A 46 7.34 0.99 3.39
C ASN A 46 8.06 1.32 4.70
N ASN A 47 8.15 0.35 5.59
CA ASN A 47 8.82 0.52 6.88
C ASN A 47 10.33 0.70 6.70
N TYR A 48 10.94 -0.03 5.78
CA TYR A 48 12.37 0.10 5.48
C TYR A 48 12.71 1.52 5.00
N ILE A 49 11.95 2.05 4.05
CA ILE A 49 12.16 3.40 3.55
C ILE A 49 11.98 4.43 4.68
N GLU A 50 10.95 4.26 5.50
CA GLU A 50 10.67 5.16 6.62
C GLU A 50 11.81 5.18 7.64
N GLU A 51 12.38 4.02 7.95
CA GLU A 51 13.45 3.89 8.94
C GLU A 51 14.82 4.34 8.41
N THR A 52 15.10 4.12 7.13
CA THR A 52 16.44 4.34 6.57
C THR A 52 16.55 5.55 5.65
N ASP A 53 15.41 6.06 5.17
CA ASP A 53 15.33 7.07 4.10
C ASP A 53 15.98 6.63 2.79
N ASP A 54 16.15 5.32 2.60
CA ASP A 54 16.65 4.74 1.36
C ASP A 54 15.50 4.61 0.35
N LYS A 55 15.35 5.61 -0.50
CA LYS A 55 14.24 5.72 -1.44
C LYS A 55 14.49 5.04 -2.80
N ASN A 56 15.44 4.13 -2.85
CA ASN A 56 15.77 3.41 -4.10
C ASN A 56 14.93 2.16 -4.32
N TRP A 57 14.03 1.83 -3.41
CA TRP A 57 13.32 0.53 -3.39
C TRP A 57 11.81 0.64 -3.53
N GLY A 58 11.33 1.70 -4.16
CA GLY A 58 9.91 1.80 -4.50
C GLY A 58 9.46 0.66 -5.40
N ILE A 59 8.19 0.29 -5.30
CA ILE A 59 7.64 -0.87 -5.99
C ILE A 59 6.84 -0.43 -7.22
N CYS A 60 7.09 -1.10 -8.35
CA CYS A 60 6.20 -1.08 -9.49
C CYS A 60 5.41 -2.38 -9.50
N GLY A 61 4.10 -2.29 -9.31
CA GLY A 61 3.21 -3.44 -9.32
C GLY A 61 2.57 -3.64 -10.68
N ILE A 62 2.52 -4.89 -11.16
CA ILE A 62 1.96 -5.21 -12.47
C ILE A 62 0.84 -6.25 -12.29
N ASN A 63 -0.35 -5.93 -12.78
CA ASN A 63 -1.44 -6.88 -12.82
C ASN A 63 -1.41 -7.66 -14.14
N LEU A 64 -1.46 -8.99 -14.04
CA LEU A 64 -1.44 -9.89 -15.17
C LEU A 64 -2.80 -10.55 -15.45
N ARG A 65 -3.75 -10.45 -14.50
CA ARG A 65 -4.98 -11.24 -14.51
C ARG A 65 -6.21 -10.35 -14.69
N LYS A 66 -7.05 -10.73 -15.63
CA LYS A 66 -8.32 -10.02 -15.90
C LYS A 66 -9.25 -10.03 -14.69
N GLU A 67 -9.23 -11.12 -13.93
CA GLU A 67 -10.08 -11.29 -12.75
C GLU A 67 -9.77 -10.29 -11.64
N GLU A 68 -8.58 -9.72 -11.65
CA GLU A 68 -8.12 -8.76 -10.65
C GLU A 68 -8.22 -7.30 -11.11
N ARG A 69 -8.71 -7.04 -12.31
CA ARG A 69 -8.79 -5.68 -12.87
C ARG A 69 -9.51 -4.69 -11.98
N GLU A 70 -10.65 -5.11 -11.43
CA GLU A 70 -11.47 -4.22 -10.61
C GLU A 70 -10.71 -3.82 -9.33
N ASN A 71 -10.17 -4.80 -8.63
CA ASN A 71 -9.39 -4.53 -7.40
C ASN A 71 -8.15 -3.71 -7.69
N PHE A 72 -7.48 -4.00 -8.78
CA PHE A 72 -6.30 -3.27 -9.21
C PHE A 72 -6.62 -1.83 -9.59
N SER A 73 -7.76 -1.60 -10.24
CA SER A 73 -8.24 -0.28 -10.60
C SER A 73 -8.45 0.62 -9.38
N PHE A 74 -9.01 0.08 -8.30
CA PHE A 74 -9.17 0.83 -7.05
C PHE A 74 -7.83 1.28 -6.49
N LEU A 75 -6.82 0.41 -6.53
CA LEU A 75 -5.49 0.75 -6.06
C LEU A 75 -4.86 1.82 -6.96
N LYS A 76 -5.04 1.71 -8.27
CA LYS A 76 -4.56 2.68 -9.26
C LYS A 76 -5.17 4.07 -9.05
N GLU A 77 -6.45 4.15 -8.75
CA GLU A 77 -7.14 5.43 -8.47
C GLU A 77 -6.54 6.15 -7.26
N ARG A 78 -5.93 5.42 -6.36
CA ARG A 78 -5.28 5.97 -5.17
C ARG A 78 -3.78 6.12 -5.33
N ASP A 79 -3.27 6.01 -6.54
CA ASP A 79 -1.84 6.07 -6.85
C ASP A 79 -1.01 5.04 -6.07
N GLY A 80 -1.60 3.89 -5.78
CA GLY A 80 -0.94 2.82 -5.05
C GLY A 80 -0.94 2.99 -3.52
N LYS A 81 -1.55 4.03 -3.00
CA LYS A 81 -1.66 4.25 -1.55
C LYS A 81 -2.85 3.51 -0.97
N TYR A 82 -2.67 2.91 0.19
CA TYR A 82 -3.75 2.23 0.89
C TYR A 82 -3.47 2.17 2.38
N VAL A 83 -4.51 1.87 3.17
CA VAL A 83 -4.41 1.71 4.61
C VAL A 83 -4.41 0.23 4.94
N LEU A 84 -3.44 -0.20 5.73
CA LEU A 84 -3.31 -1.56 6.19
C LEU A 84 -3.61 -1.63 7.69
N LYS A 85 -4.50 -2.54 8.06
CA LYS A 85 -4.79 -2.86 9.45
C LYS A 85 -3.97 -4.07 9.85
N THR A 86 -3.18 -3.94 10.91
CA THR A 86 -2.39 -5.03 11.46
C THR A 86 -2.79 -5.27 12.90
N ALA A 87 -2.70 -6.53 13.33
CA ALA A 87 -2.96 -6.91 14.72
C ALA A 87 -1.74 -7.67 15.25
N SER A 88 -1.23 -7.23 16.40
CA SER A 88 -0.13 -7.93 17.07
C SER A 88 -0.65 -9.12 17.88
N SER A 89 0.27 -9.97 18.35
CA SER A 89 -0.08 -11.15 19.14
C SER A 89 -0.76 -10.81 20.47
N ASP A 90 -0.56 -9.60 20.99
CA ASP A 90 -1.21 -9.12 22.21
C ASP A 90 -2.55 -8.41 21.96
N GLY A 91 -3.02 -8.42 20.70
CA GLY A 91 -4.31 -7.84 20.34
C GLY A 91 -4.30 -6.37 20.01
N GLU A 92 -3.15 -5.72 20.02
CA GLU A 92 -3.06 -4.32 19.59
C GLU A 92 -3.30 -4.20 18.09
N ILE A 93 -4.16 -3.24 17.73
CA ILE A 93 -4.50 -2.97 16.34
C ILE A 93 -3.82 -1.69 15.91
N GLU A 94 -3.16 -1.74 14.76
CA GLU A 94 -2.44 -0.62 14.18
C GLU A 94 -2.93 -0.40 12.75
N PHE A 95 -3.13 0.88 12.39
CA PHE A 95 -3.46 1.28 11.03
C PHE A 95 -2.29 2.04 10.45
N SER A 96 -1.82 1.61 9.28
CA SER A 96 -0.69 2.23 8.58
C SER A 96 -1.06 2.55 7.15
N GLU A 97 -0.73 3.75 6.71
CA GLU A 97 -0.84 4.11 5.31
C GLU A 97 0.43 3.66 4.59
N ILE A 98 0.26 2.94 3.50
CA ILE A 98 1.37 2.34 2.74
C ILE A 98 1.63 3.17 1.49
N HIS A 99 2.86 3.66 1.34
CA HIS A 99 3.29 4.53 0.26
C HIS A 99 4.40 3.91 -0.61
N SER A 100 4.74 2.66 -0.39
CA SER A 100 5.87 2.01 -1.09
C SER A 100 5.60 1.66 -2.54
N ILE A 101 4.33 1.55 -2.95
CA ILE A 101 3.97 1.25 -4.33
C ILE A 101 3.92 2.56 -5.11
N GLN A 102 4.86 2.73 -6.04
CA GLN A 102 5.06 3.98 -6.76
C GLN A 102 4.38 4.01 -8.13
N LYS A 103 4.24 2.85 -8.76
CA LYS A 103 3.68 2.74 -10.10
C LYS A 103 2.88 1.47 -10.23
N LEU A 104 1.78 1.54 -10.98
CA LEU A 104 0.90 0.41 -11.22
C LEU A 104 0.61 0.31 -12.71
N ILE A 105 0.85 -0.87 -13.27
CA ILE A 105 0.62 -1.18 -14.68
C ILE A 105 -0.35 -2.34 -14.78
N ASP A 106 -1.44 -2.16 -15.51
CA ASP A 106 -2.37 -3.25 -15.76
C ASP A 106 -2.08 -3.87 -17.14
N TRP A 107 -1.21 -4.86 -17.14
CA TRP A 107 -0.84 -5.57 -18.37
C TRP A 107 -2.01 -6.39 -18.91
N SER A 108 -3.00 -6.75 -18.07
CA SER A 108 -4.16 -7.49 -18.54
C SER A 108 -5.00 -6.71 -19.56
N GLU A 109 -4.96 -5.38 -19.51
CA GLU A 109 -5.62 -4.51 -20.49
C GLU A 109 -4.85 -4.51 -21.83
N GLU A 110 -3.53 -4.45 -21.77
CA GLU A 110 -2.68 -4.43 -22.96
C GLU A 110 -2.69 -5.75 -23.69
N LYS A 111 -2.85 -6.86 -22.98
CA LYS A 111 -2.88 -8.20 -23.55
C LYS A 111 -4.07 -8.43 -24.49
N ASP A 112 -5.15 -7.68 -24.32
CA ASP A 112 -6.35 -7.81 -25.15
C ASP A 112 -6.22 -7.09 -26.50
N GLU A 113 -5.16 -6.35 -26.71
CA GLU A 113 -4.84 -5.69 -27.96
C GLU A 113 -4.06 -6.64 -28.87
#